data_61e2ac920f926ac52f5295552f012efc
#
_entry.id   61e2ac920f926ac52f5295552f012efc
#
_cell.length_a   1.000
_cell.length_b   1.000
_cell.length_c   1.000
_cell.angle_alpha   90.00
_cell.angle_beta   90.00
_cell.angle_gamma   90.00
#
_symmetry.space_group_name_H-M   'P 1'
#
loop_
_entity.id
_entity.type
_entity.pdbx_description
1 polymer ?
#
loop_
_entity_poly.entity_id
_entity_poly.type
_entity_poly.pdbx_seq_one_letter_code
_entity_poly.pdbx_strand_id
1 'polypeptide(L)'
;MITLRKILTLKPALRLRKCAYVFREAGKLFSMGSLADRVYLEGLLEIILETGLPEGSGSGSNNDMSYISEKKFKLHTVPNSEMVWFCDDIYYFLMTTLGVTAADWDFKDKEGGVLSAEKRLIYSIRPYLDHIRSPFNVGAVFRTAESFCCDRVLISADTATPDHPRASKTSRGCTEVLPWETADISSLIDQNLGLGPVFALETGGVDIDEFEFPDTGTVIVGSEELGVSPEGLSAADSSLGRVSIPTYGAKGSLNVSVAYGILMNRWVEKIMRRKHV
;
A
#
# COMPACT_ATOMS: atom_id res chain seq x y z
N MET A 1 -4.52 -24.73 -17.69
CA MET A 1 -5.35 -23.60 -18.19
C MET A 1 -6.79 -24.08 -18.36
N ILE A 2 -7.81 -23.27 -18.04
CA ILE A 2 -9.23 -23.65 -18.22
C ILE A 2 -9.59 -23.58 -19.71
N THR A 3 -10.38 -24.51 -20.25
CA THR A 3 -10.78 -24.48 -21.67
C THR A 3 -11.87 -23.42 -21.90
N LEU A 4 -11.90 -22.79 -23.10
CA LEU A 4 -12.95 -21.83 -23.51
C LEU A 4 -14.35 -22.43 -23.35
N ARG A 5 -14.54 -23.71 -23.76
CA ARG A 5 -15.80 -24.43 -23.61
C ARG A 5 -16.29 -24.47 -22.15
N LYS A 6 -15.37 -24.65 -21.18
CA LYS A 6 -15.73 -24.68 -19.75
C LYS A 6 -16.09 -23.28 -19.24
N ILE A 7 -15.45 -22.23 -19.76
CA ILE A 7 -15.79 -20.84 -19.42
C ILE A 7 -17.22 -20.52 -19.87
N LEU A 8 -17.62 -20.93 -21.06
CA LEU A 8 -18.96 -20.71 -21.60
C LEU A 8 -20.08 -21.32 -20.75
N THR A 9 -19.82 -22.38 -19.99
CA THR A 9 -20.82 -22.99 -19.10
C THR A 9 -21.07 -22.20 -17.80
N LEU A 10 -20.26 -21.19 -17.51
CA LEU A 10 -20.39 -20.38 -16.30
C LEU A 10 -21.50 -19.32 -16.42
N LYS A 11 -22.08 -18.90 -15.29
CA LYS A 11 -23.00 -17.75 -15.25
C LYS A 11 -22.28 -16.47 -15.71
N PRO A 12 -22.97 -15.49 -16.34
CA PRO A 12 -22.33 -14.32 -16.98
C PRO A 12 -21.30 -13.60 -16.09
N ALA A 13 -21.64 -13.18 -14.90
CA ALA A 13 -20.71 -12.48 -14.00
C ALA A 13 -19.49 -13.34 -13.61
N LEU A 14 -19.70 -14.66 -13.36
CA LEU A 14 -18.59 -15.57 -13.05
C LEU A 14 -17.71 -15.85 -14.27
N ARG A 15 -18.32 -15.85 -15.46
CA ARG A 15 -17.63 -15.98 -16.76
C ARG A 15 -16.67 -14.82 -16.99
N LEU A 16 -17.15 -13.57 -16.87
CA LEU A 16 -16.31 -12.36 -16.99
C LEU A 16 -15.20 -12.34 -15.96
N ARG A 17 -15.52 -12.66 -14.70
CA ARG A 17 -14.52 -12.75 -13.62
C ARG A 17 -13.44 -13.80 -13.92
N LYS A 18 -13.83 -14.95 -14.50
CA LYS A 18 -12.86 -15.98 -14.87
C LYS A 18 -11.99 -15.56 -16.04
N CYS A 19 -12.55 -14.88 -17.04
CA CYS A 19 -11.77 -14.27 -18.14
C CYS A 19 -10.74 -13.27 -17.58
N ALA A 20 -11.16 -12.38 -16.66
CA ALA A 20 -10.26 -11.43 -16.03
C ALA A 20 -9.04 -12.12 -15.40
N TYR A 21 -9.26 -13.13 -14.57
CA TYR A 21 -8.16 -13.87 -13.93
C TYR A 21 -7.25 -14.59 -14.93
N VAL A 22 -7.79 -15.08 -16.05
CA VAL A 22 -6.94 -15.71 -17.08
C VAL A 22 -6.06 -14.68 -17.78
N PHE A 23 -6.57 -13.48 -18.06
CA PHE A 23 -5.75 -12.39 -18.57
C PHE A 23 -4.65 -12.00 -17.59
N ARG A 24 -4.95 -11.88 -16.30
CA ARG A 24 -3.94 -11.61 -15.28
C ARG A 24 -2.83 -12.67 -15.25
N GLU A 25 -3.18 -13.95 -15.31
CA GLU A 25 -2.18 -15.03 -15.37
C GLU A 25 -1.36 -15.02 -16.67
N ALA A 26 -1.99 -14.68 -17.80
CA ALA A 26 -1.27 -14.51 -19.06
C ALA A 26 -0.26 -13.35 -18.99
N GLY A 27 -0.63 -12.21 -18.39
CA GLY A 27 0.27 -11.09 -18.12
C GLY A 27 1.50 -11.50 -17.31
N LYS A 28 1.32 -12.33 -16.26
CA LYS A 28 2.45 -12.88 -15.48
C LYS A 28 3.37 -13.77 -16.33
N LEU A 29 2.83 -14.59 -17.23
CA LEU A 29 3.67 -15.40 -18.12
C LEU A 29 4.53 -14.50 -19.02
N PHE A 30 3.96 -13.45 -19.61
CA PHE A 30 4.71 -12.49 -20.42
C PHE A 30 5.79 -11.75 -19.59
N SER A 31 5.52 -11.39 -18.33
CA SER A 31 6.51 -10.75 -17.46
C SER A 31 7.70 -11.65 -17.12
N MET A 32 7.51 -12.98 -17.17
CA MET A 32 8.55 -13.99 -16.97
C MET A 32 9.26 -14.40 -18.29
N GLY A 33 9.00 -13.68 -19.37
CA GLY A 33 9.55 -14.02 -20.71
C GLY A 33 8.92 -15.25 -21.37
N SER A 34 7.86 -15.81 -20.78
CA SER A 34 7.10 -16.93 -21.35
C SER A 34 5.99 -16.40 -22.27
N LEU A 35 5.59 -17.17 -23.26
CA LEU A 35 4.53 -16.79 -24.19
C LEU A 35 3.20 -17.43 -23.76
N ALA A 36 2.15 -16.64 -23.70
CA ALA A 36 0.78 -17.14 -23.63
C ALA A 36 0.20 -17.26 -25.06
N ASP A 37 -0.68 -18.23 -25.26
CA ASP A 37 -1.33 -18.47 -26.55
C ASP A 37 -2.31 -17.32 -26.88
N ARG A 38 -1.97 -16.50 -27.87
CA ARG A 38 -2.78 -15.36 -28.32
C ARG A 38 -4.12 -15.78 -28.93
N VAL A 39 -4.18 -16.95 -29.60
CA VAL A 39 -5.42 -17.49 -30.14
C VAL A 39 -6.39 -17.82 -29.00
N TYR A 40 -5.88 -18.40 -27.92
CA TYR A 40 -6.66 -18.64 -26.72
C TYR A 40 -7.15 -17.32 -26.08
N LEU A 41 -6.30 -16.28 -26.00
CA LEU A 41 -6.66 -14.95 -25.49
C LEU A 41 -7.71 -14.28 -26.38
N GLU A 42 -7.64 -14.43 -27.69
CA GLU A 42 -8.65 -13.96 -28.63
C GLU A 42 -10.01 -14.60 -28.37
N GLY A 43 -10.05 -15.92 -28.20
CA GLY A 43 -11.28 -16.63 -27.84
C GLY A 43 -11.89 -16.17 -26.50
N LEU A 44 -11.06 -15.74 -25.53
CA LEU A 44 -11.56 -15.12 -24.29
C LEU A 44 -12.20 -13.75 -24.56
N LEU A 45 -11.62 -12.93 -25.44
CA LEU A 45 -12.20 -11.63 -25.82
C LEU A 45 -13.54 -11.82 -26.55
N GLU A 46 -13.67 -12.85 -27.40
CA GLU A 46 -14.95 -13.23 -28.02
C GLU A 46 -16.01 -13.60 -26.98
N ILE A 47 -15.64 -14.44 -26.01
CA ILE A 47 -16.55 -14.82 -24.91
C ILE A 47 -16.98 -13.59 -24.11
N ILE A 48 -16.10 -12.62 -23.86
CA ILE A 48 -16.45 -11.38 -23.15
C ILE A 48 -17.44 -10.58 -23.99
N LEU A 49 -17.19 -10.42 -25.31
CA LEU A 49 -18.08 -9.71 -26.23
C LEU A 49 -19.46 -10.36 -26.32
N GLU A 50 -19.54 -11.69 -26.40
CA GLU A 50 -20.80 -12.43 -26.42
C GLU A 50 -21.56 -12.37 -25.08
N THR A 51 -20.84 -12.31 -23.97
CA THR A 51 -21.45 -12.27 -22.62
C THR A 51 -22.11 -10.94 -22.34
N GLY A 52 -21.58 -9.85 -22.88
CA GLY A 52 -22.01 -8.49 -22.53
C GLY A 52 -21.56 -8.06 -21.12
N LEU A 53 -21.70 -6.76 -20.84
CA LEU A 53 -21.42 -6.22 -19.51
C LEU A 53 -22.70 -6.19 -18.66
N PRO A 54 -22.63 -6.29 -17.32
CA PRO A 54 -23.78 -6.16 -16.44
C PRO A 54 -24.47 -4.81 -16.59
N GLU A 55 -25.80 -4.79 -16.54
CA GLU A 55 -26.59 -3.55 -16.50
C GLU A 55 -26.26 -2.76 -15.24
N GLY A 56 -25.98 -1.45 -15.38
CA GLY A 56 -25.67 -0.57 -14.24
C GLY A 56 -24.18 -0.43 -13.91
N SER A 57 -23.29 -0.97 -14.71
CA SER A 57 -21.86 -0.67 -14.62
C SER A 57 -21.64 0.81 -14.98
N GLY A 58 -21.24 1.60 -13.96
CA GLY A 58 -21.28 3.06 -13.86
C GLY A 58 -20.82 3.83 -15.10
N SER A 59 -21.32 5.05 -15.22
CA SER A 59 -21.16 6.03 -16.28
C SER A 59 -19.73 6.61 -16.40
N GLY A 60 -18.73 5.78 -16.69
CA GLY A 60 -17.40 6.25 -17.08
C GLY A 60 -17.13 5.92 -18.54
N SER A 61 -16.51 6.81 -19.28
CA SER A 61 -16.19 6.70 -20.70
C SER A 61 -15.37 5.46 -21.13
N ASN A 62 -14.98 4.61 -20.21
CA ASN A 62 -14.23 3.37 -20.42
C ASN A 62 -15.04 2.08 -20.17
N ASN A 63 -16.35 2.16 -19.91
CA ASN A 63 -17.20 0.98 -19.64
C ASN A 63 -17.99 0.51 -20.86
N ASP A 64 -17.49 0.76 -22.05
CA ASP A 64 -18.14 0.38 -23.31
C ASP A 64 -17.50 -0.91 -23.86
N MET A 65 -18.34 -1.79 -24.43
CA MET A 65 -17.89 -2.98 -25.16
C MET A 65 -17.01 -2.66 -26.36
N SER A 66 -17.03 -1.42 -26.84
CA SER A 66 -16.10 -0.89 -27.86
C SER A 66 -14.64 -1.06 -27.43
N TYR A 67 -14.34 -0.88 -26.12
CA TYR A 67 -13.00 -1.08 -25.55
C TYR A 67 -12.50 -2.53 -25.75
N ILE A 68 -13.34 -3.52 -25.47
CA ILE A 68 -12.98 -4.93 -25.67
C ILE A 68 -12.83 -5.26 -27.16
N SER A 69 -13.66 -4.68 -28.02
CA SER A 69 -13.54 -4.83 -29.47
C SER A 69 -12.22 -4.26 -30.01
N GLU A 70 -11.82 -3.10 -29.50
CA GLU A 70 -10.52 -2.48 -29.82
C GLU A 70 -9.35 -3.36 -29.33
N LYS A 71 -9.41 -3.88 -28.12
CA LYS A 71 -8.40 -4.80 -27.58
C LYS A 71 -8.31 -6.08 -28.44
N LYS A 72 -9.43 -6.66 -28.84
CA LYS A 72 -9.45 -7.81 -29.74
C LYS A 72 -8.72 -7.51 -31.07
N PHE A 73 -9.02 -6.38 -31.68
CA PHE A 73 -8.39 -5.98 -32.94
C PHE A 73 -6.86 -5.80 -32.81
N LYS A 74 -6.39 -5.25 -31.66
CA LYS A 74 -4.97 -5.00 -31.42
C LYS A 74 -4.18 -6.21 -30.94
N LEU A 75 -4.80 -7.27 -30.45
CA LEU A 75 -4.16 -8.40 -29.75
C LEU A 75 -2.96 -8.99 -30.50
N HIS A 76 -3.08 -9.19 -31.80
CA HIS A 76 -2.03 -9.83 -32.60
C HIS A 76 -0.91 -8.86 -33.04
N THR A 77 -1.13 -7.55 -32.93
CA THR A 77 -0.15 -6.51 -33.31
C THR A 77 0.64 -5.97 -32.11
N VAL A 78 0.16 -6.19 -30.88
CA VAL A 78 0.85 -5.74 -29.66
C VAL A 78 2.17 -6.48 -29.49
N PRO A 79 3.31 -5.77 -29.30
CA PRO A 79 4.60 -6.39 -28.99
C PRO A 79 4.55 -7.23 -27.71
N ASN A 80 5.36 -8.29 -27.62
CA ASN A 80 5.42 -9.14 -26.42
C ASN A 80 5.83 -8.35 -25.16
N SER A 81 6.66 -7.32 -25.30
CA SER A 81 7.07 -6.41 -24.22
C SER A 81 5.91 -5.62 -23.62
N GLU A 82 4.83 -5.41 -24.38
CA GLU A 82 3.66 -4.65 -23.95
C GLU A 82 2.48 -5.55 -23.54
N MET A 83 2.58 -6.85 -23.76
CA MET A 83 1.50 -7.80 -23.43
C MET A 83 1.16 -7.86 -21.96
N VAL A 84 2.11 -7.54 -21.07
CA VAL A 84 1.84 -7.43 -19.63
C VAL A 84 0.77 -6.37 -19.37
N TRP A 85 1.01 -5.15 -19.87
CA TRP A 85 0.07 -4.03 -19.75
C TRP A 85 -1.25 -4.31 -20.45
N PHE A 86 -1.19 -4.89 -21.65
CA PHE A 86 -2.38 -5.28 -22.40
C PHE A 86 -3.29 -6.22 -21.62
N CYS A 87 -2.73 -7.24 -20.99
CA CYS A 87 -3.46 -8.20 -20.17
C CYS A 87 -4.00 -7.58 -18.88
N ASP A 88 -3.20 -6.74 -18.22
CA ASP A 88 -3.61 -6.04 -17.00
C ASP A 88 -4.74 -5.05 -17.26
N ASP A 89 -4.69 -4.30 -18.35
CA ASP A 89 -5.77 -3.39 -18.76
C ASP A 89 -7.13 -4.12 -18.85
N ILE A 90 -7.15 -5.29 -19.53
CA ILE A 90 -8.37 -6.09 -19.65
C ILE A 90 -8.81 -6.64 -18.30
N TYR A 91 -7.89 -7.09 -17.47
CA TYR A 91 -8.18 -7.54 -16.12
C TYR A 91 -8.85 -6.44 -15.30
N TYR A 92 -8.24 -5.25 -15.24
CA TYR A 92 -8.80 -4.12 -14.48
C TYR A 92 -10.12 -3.64 -15.02
N PHE A 93 -10.28 -3.56 -16.36
CA PHE A 93 -11.53 -3.22 -17.00
C PHE A 93 -12.67 -4.15 -16.53
N LEU A 94 -12.48 -5.47 -16.64
CA LEU A 94 -13.49 -6.45 -16.24
C LEU A 94 -13.78 -6.43 -14.75
N MET A 95 -12.76 -6.28 -13.90
CA MET A 95 -12.94 -6.23 -12.45
C MET A 95 -13.71 -4.97 -12.02
N THR A 96 -13.40 -3.82 -12.62
CA THR A 96 -14.11 -2.56 -12.37
C THR A 96 -15.57 -2.67 -12.80
N THR A 97 -15.82 -3.21 -13.99
CA THR A 97 -17.17 -3.44 -14.53
C THR A 97 -18.01 -4.36 -13.65
N LEU A 98 -17.39 -5.35 -13.02
CA LEU A 98 -18.04 -6.26 -12.06
C LEU A 98 -18.23 -5.64 -10.66
N GLY A 99 -17.87 -4.37 -10.46
CA GLY A 99 -17.93 -3.72 -9.15
C GLY A 99 -16.94 -4.32 -8.13
N VAL A 100 -15.99 -5.13 -8.60
CA VAL A 100 -14.95 -5.70 -7.76
C VAL A 100 -13.80 -4.71 -7.75
N THR A 101 -13.59 -4.04 -6.62
CA THR A 101 -12.36 -3.28 -6.42
C THR A 101 -11.21 -4.28 -6.56
N ALA A 102 -10.34 -4.07 -7.55
CA ALA A 102 -9.15 -4.88 -7.70
C ALA A 102 -8.38 -4.79 -6.37
N ALA A 103 -8.44 -5.87 -5.60
CA ALA A 103 -7.60 -5.99 -4.44
C ALA A 103 -6.21 -6.33 -4.97
N ASP A 104 -5.30 -5.37 -4.91
CA ASP A 104 -3.89 -5.63 -5.08
C ASP A 104 -3.41 -6.49 -3.91
N TRP A 105 -3.53 -7.77 -4.02
CA TRP A 105 -3.11 -8.74 -3.01
C TRP A 105 -1.68 -9.18 -3.28
N ASP A 106 -0.75 -8.26 -3.40
CA ASP A 106 0.65 -8.64 -3.45
C ASP A 106 1.25 -8.56 -2.04
N PHE A 107 0.95 -9.58 -1.23
CA PHE A 107 1.73 -9.97 -0.06
C PHE A 107 3.07 -10.58 -0.50
N LYS A 108 3.75 -9.95 -1.45
CA LYS A 108 5.02 -10.46 -1.97
C LYS A 108 6.16 -9.65 -1.40
N ASP A 109 7.20 -10.35 -0.99
CA ASP A 109 8.49 -9.76 -0.68
C ASP A 109 9.19 -9.26 -1.97
N LYS A 110 10.35 -8.62 -1.81
CA LYS A 110 11.14 -8.09 -2.94
C LYS A 110 11.52 -9.16 -3.98
N GLU A 111 11.55 -10.41 -3.59
CA GLU A 111 11.93 -11.56 -4.42
C GLU A 111 10.72 -12.31 -4.99
N GLY A 112 9.51 -11.80 -4.76
CA GLY A 112 8.26 -12.40 -5.22
C GLY A 112 7.74 -13.55 -4.36
N GLY A 113 8.33 -13.80 -3.19
CA GLY A 113 7.87 -14.73 -2.16
C GLY A 113 6.72 -14.18 -1.32
N VAL A 114 6.21 -14.98 -0.39
CA VAL A 114 5.22 -14.54 0.59
C VAL A 114 5.91 -13.65 1.63
N LEU A 115 5.30 -12.52 1.98
CA LEU A 115 5.78 -11.64 3.05
C LEU A 115 5.89 -12.45 4.35
N SER A 116 7.07 -12.45 4.97
CA SER A 116 7.37 -13.23 6.16
C SER A 116 8.06 -12.38 7.22
N ALA A 117 7.57 -12.45 8.46
CA ALA A 117 8.17 -11.77 9.60
C ALA A 117 9.62 -12.21 9.86
N GLU A 118 9.97 -13.47 9.57
CA GLU A 118 11.30 -14.05 9.81
C GLU A 118 12.38 -13.46 8.89
N LYS A 119 12.01 -12.97 7.70
CA LYS A 119 12.93 -12.42 6.71
C LYS A 119 13.16 -10.91 6.85
N ARG A 120 12.55 -10.26 7.84
CA ARG A 120 12.63 -8.82 7.98
C ARG A 120 13.98 -8.37 8.55
N LEU A 121 14.61 -7.40 7.89
CA LEU A 121 15.63 -6.57 8.52
C LEU A 121 14.93 -5.64 9.53
N ILE A 122 15.48 -5.47 10.72
CA ILE A 122 14.86 -4.71 11.80
C ILE A 122 15.84 -3.65 12.31
N TYR A 123 15.37 -2.41 12.38
CA TYR A 123 15.99 -1.32 13.12
C TYR A 123 15.14 -1.00 14.36
N SER A 124 15.77 -0.61 15.46
CA SER A 124 15.07 -0.20 16.69
C SER A 124 14.45 1.19 16.56
N ILE A 125 13.65 1.39 15.52
CA ILE A 125 12.90 2.61 15.21
C ILE A 125 11.43 2.27 15.03
N ARG A 126 10.54 3.14 15.48
CA ARG A 126 9.11 2.87 15.46
C ARG A 126 8.25 4.13 15.43
N PRO A 127 7.07 4.09 14.81
CA PRO A 127 6.04 5.10 14.98
C PRO A 127 5.20 4.82 16.23
N TYR A 128 4.75 5.88 16.89
CA TYR A 128 3.62 5.90 17.78
C TYR A 128 2.49 6.67 17.10
N LEU A 129 1.35 6.02 16.87
CA LEU A 129 0.18 6.62 16.22
C LEU A 129 -0.73 7.25 17.28
N ASP A 130 -0.73 8.57 17.30
CA ASP A 130 -1.42 9.37 18.29
C ASP A 130 -2.79 9.83 17.76
N HIS A 131 -3.86 9.14 18.17
CA HIS A 131 -5.24 9.43 17.78
C HIS A 131 -5.51 9.41 16.26
N ILE A 132 -4.83 8.56 15.50
CA ILE A 132 -5.10 8.41 14.05
C ILE A 132 -6.47 7.77 13.85
N ARG A 133 -7.40 8.51 13.24
CA ARG A 133 -8.81 8.09 13.08
C ARG A 133 -9.06 7.30 11.79
N SER A 134 -8.27 7.53 10.77
CA SER A 134 -8.44 6.88 9.46
C SER A 134 -7.78 5.52 9.41
N PRO A 135 -8.55 4.41 9.27
CA PRO A 135 -7.97 3.09 9.07
C PRO A 135 -7.08 2.99 7.80
N PHE A 136 -7.33 3.84 6.80
CA PHE A 136 -6.49 3.93 5.60
C PHE A 136 -5.10 4.46 5.94
N ASN A 137 -5.02 5.50 6.77
CA ASN A 137 -3.74 6.06 7.20
C ASN A 137 -2.99 5.08 8.10
N VAL A 138 -3.68 4.39 9.03
CA VAL A 138 -3.09 3.32 9.83
C VAL A 138 -2.47 2.26 8.92
N GLY A 139 -3.22 1.70 7.97
CA GLY A 139 -2.69 0.69 7.04
C GLY A 139 -1.52 1.20 6.19
N ALA A 140 -1.56 2.47 5.74
CA ALA A 140 -0.47 3.08 4.98
C ALA A 140 0.80 3.25 5.83
N VAL A 141 0.65 3.64 7.12
CA VAL A 141 1.77 3.72 8.06
C VAL A 141 2.38 2.35 8.31
N PHE A 142 1.58 1.30 8.52
CA PHE A 142 2.10 -0.07 8.68
C PHE A 142 2.91 -0.52 7.47
N ARG A 143 2.42 -0.27 6.26
CA ARG A 143 3.15 -0.59 5.02
C ARG A 143 4.47 0.16 4.93
N THR A 144 4.47 1.45 5.26
CA THR A 144 5.66 2.28 5.28
C THR A 144 6.65 1.82 6.37
N ALA A 145 6.16 1.55 7.59
CA ALA A 145 6.98 1.10 8.70
C ALA A 145 7.68 -0.24 8.40
N GLU A 146 6.97 -1.19 7.79
CA GLU A 146 7.56 -2.44 7.32
C GLU A 146 8.64 -2.19 6.28
N SER A 147 8.36 -1.39 5.25
CA SER A 147 9.30 -1.08 4.16
C SER A 147 10.58 -0.37 4.63
N PHE A 148 10.53 0.34 5.75
CA PHE A 148 11.65 1.01 6.40
C PHE A 148 12.19 0.27 7.63
N CYS A 149 11.90 -1.02 7.76
CA CYS A 149 12.49 -1.92 8.74
C CYS A 149 12.20 -1.54 10.21
N CYS A 150 11.08 -0.90 10.51
CA CYS A 150 10.66 -0.65 11.89
C CYS A 150 10.52 -1.95 12.67
N ASP A 151 10.83 -1.92 13.97
CA ASP A 151 10.66 -3.11 14.82
C ASP A 151 9.19 -3.40 15.11
N ARG A 152 8.38 -2.38 15.37
CA ARG A 152 6.95 -2.45 15.68
C ARG A 152 6.23 -1.13 15.40
N VAL A 153 4.92 -1.12 15.57
CA VAL A 153 4.09 0.08 15.62
C VAL A 153 3.43 0.17 16.99
N LEU A 154 3.50 1.34 17.61
CA LEU A 154 2.76 1.65 18.85
C LEU A 154 1.52 2.48 18.46
N ILE A 155 0.40 2.24 19.12
CA ILE A 155 -0.84 2.99 18.86
C ILE A 155 -1.47 3.47 20.17
N SER A 156 -2.06 4.66 20.18
CA SER A 156 -2.93 5.09 21.28
C SER A 156 -4.24 4.28 21.29
N ALA A 157 -4.90 4.21 22.45
CA ALA A 157 -6.16 3.47 22.60
C ALA A 157 -7.27 3.96 21.63
N ASP A 158 -7.25 5.24 21.27
CA ASP A 158 -8.24 5.88 20.38
C ASP A 158 -7.85 5.84 18.90
N THR A 159 -6.69 5.28 18.56
CA THR A 159 -6.28 5.07 17.17
C THR A 159 -7.11 3.95 16.53
N ALA A 160 -7.49 4.11 15.28
CA ALA A 160 -8.20 3.07 14.53
C ALA A 160 -7.37 1.77 14.52
N THR A 161 -8.01 0.65 14.89
CA THR A 161 -7.31 -0.64 15.02
C THR A 161 -6.69 -1.10 13.68
N PRO A 162 -5.46 -1.65 13.70
CA PRO A 162 -4.84 -2.30 12.55
C PRO A 162 -5.65 -3.48 11.99
N ASP A 163 -6.47 -4.12 12.82
CA ASP A 163 -7.36 -5.23 12.42
C ASP A 163 -8.57 -4.76 11.61
N HIS A 164 -8.80 -3.44 11.52
CA HIS A 164 -9.90 -2.92 10.71
C HIS A 164 -9.72 -3.34 9.23
N PRO A 165 -10.77 -3.86 8.53
CA PRO A 165 -10.64 -4.37 7.15
C PRO A 165 -10.03 -3.40 6.15
N ARG A 166 -10.22 -2.09 6.35
CA ARG A 166 -9.62 -1.05 5.49
C ARG A 166 -8.14 -0.87 5.80
N ALA A 167 -7.71 -0.97 7.06
CA ALA A 167 -6.30 -0.91 7.45
C ALA A 167 -5.55 -2.14 6.91
N SER A 168 -6.06 -3.33 7.13
CA SER A 168 -5.51 -4.58 6.59
C SER A 168 -5.39 -4.54 5.06
N LYS A 169 -6.43 -4.05 4.36
CA LYS A 169 -6.39 -3.89 2.90
C LYS A 169 -5.32 -2.89 2.44
N THR A 170 -5.15 -1.77 3.12
CA THR A 170 -4.18 -0.73 2.74
C THR A 170 -2.76 -1.13 3.10
N SER A 171 -2.57 -1.84 4.21
CA SER A 171 -1.25 -2.30 4.67
C SER A 171 -0.65 -3.40 3.79
N ARG A 172 -1.45 -4.06 2.93
CA ARG A 172 -0.98 -5.17 2.09
C ARG A 172 -0.37 -6.31 2.88
N GLY A 173 -0.97 -6.66 4.02
CA GLY A 173 -0.51 -7.73 4.92
C GLY A 173 0.56 -7.30 5.92
N CYS A 174 1.02 -6.05 5.88
CA CYS A 174 2.02 -5.59 6.83
C CYS A 174 1.49 -5.56 8.27
N THR A 175 0.17 -5.41 8.49
CA THR A 175 -0.44 -5.54 9.81
C THR A 175 -0.37 -6.95 10.41
N GLU A 176 -0.11 -7.96 9.59
CA GLU A 176 0.02 -9.36 10.02
C GLU A 176 1.47 -9.74 10.36
N VAL A 177 2.45 -9.04 9.77
CA VAL A 177 3.88 -9.36 9.91
C VAL A 177 4.66 -8.36 10.76
N LEU A 178 4.18 -7.13 10.89
CA LEU A 178 4.78 -6.10 11.73
C LEU A 178 4.09 -6.11 13.10
N PRO A 179 4.82 -6.40 14.19
CA PRO A 179 4.25 -6.38 15.54
C PRO A 179 3.67 -5.01 15.88
N TRP A 180 2.59 -4.99 16.64
CA TRP A 180 2.02 -3.77 17.17
C TRP A 180 1.39 -3.98 18.53
N GLU A 181 1.28 -2.91 19.30
CA GLU A 181 0.66 -2.90 20.62
C GLU A 181 0.05 -1.54 20.94
N THR A 182 -0.97 -1.54 21.78
CA THR A 182 -1.52 -0.31 22.36
C THR A 182 -0.61 0.14 23.51
N ALA A 183 -0.24 1.42 23.50
CA ALA A 183 0.63 2.00 24.52
C ALA A 183 0.12 3.38 24.94
N ASP A 184 0.30 3.71 26.19
CA ASP A 184 0.08 5.07 26.67
C ASP A 184 1.29 5.95 26.34
N ILE A 185 1.04 7.20 26.06
CA ILE A 185 2.08 8.15 25.67
C ILE A 185 3.15 8.31 26.76
N SER A 186 2.77 8.20 28.04
CA SER A 186 3.68 8.24 29.18
C SER A 186 4.71 7.11 29.15
N SER A 187 4.37 5.98 28.54
CA SER A 187 5.30 4.84 28.42
C SER A 187 6.43 5.11 27.42
N LEU A 188 6.27 6.06 26.50
CA LEU A 188 7.30 6.38 25.49
C LEU A 188 8.56 7.00 26.13
N ILE A 189 8.40 7.71 27.25
CA ILE A 189 9.49 8.37 27.99
C ILE A 189 10.05 7.52 29.13
N ASP A 190 9.49 6.33 29.36
CA ASP A 190 10.02 5.40 30.36
C ASP A 190 11.29 4.72 29.84
N GLN A 191 12.44 5.11 30.38
CA GLN A 191 13.74 4.56 30.00
C GLN A 191 13.86 3.05 30.19
N ASN A 192 13.07 2.45 31.10
CA ASN A 192 13.09 1.01 31.37
C ASN A 192 12.49 0.20 30.20
N LEU A 193 11.65 0.80 29.35
CA LEU A 193 11.05 0.13 28.21
C LEU A 193 11.95 0.11 26.97
N GLY A 194 13.07 0.82 26.99
CA GLY A 194 14.06 0.80 25.91
C GLY A 194 13.53 1.30 24.55
N LEU A 195 12.51 2.18 24.58
CA LEU A 195 11.90 2.71 23.37
C LEU A 195 12.76 3.78 22.67
N GLY A 196 13.90 4.15 23.29
CA GLY A 196 14.84 5.14 22.78
C GLY A 196 14.32 6.57 22.90
N PRO A 197 15.05 7.54 22.33
CA PRO A 197 14.61 8.93 22.32
C PRO A 197 13.32 9.10 21.51
N VAL A 198 12.52 10.10 21.91
CA VAL A 198 11.21 10.40 21.36
C VAL A 198 11.24 11.74 20.63
N PHE A 199 10.58 11.85 19.49
CA PHE A 199 10.35 13.11 18.78
C PHE A 199 9.01 13.08 18.07
N ALA A 200 8.48 14.24 17.70
CA ALA A 200 7.19 14.36 17.04
C ALA A 200 7.34 14.84 15.59
N LEU A 201 6.55 14.28 14.69
CA LEU A 201 6.36 14.83 13.35
C LEU A 201 5.23 15.86 13.41
N GLU A 202 5.58 17.14 13.43
CA GLU A 202 4.62 18.23 13.58
C GLU A 202 5.09 19.50 12.86
N THR A 203 4.13 20.30 12.43
CA THR A 203 4.42 21.60 11.81
C THR A 203 5.10 22.56 12.80
N GLY A 204 5.99 23.40 12.27
CA GLY A 204 6.73 24.38 13.10
C GLY A 204 7.87 23.79 13.94
N GLY A 205 8.22 22.52 13.75
CA GLY A 205 9.43 21.91 14.30
C GLY A 205 10.71 22.30 13.52
N VAL A 206 11.82 21.65 13.88
CA VAL A 206 13.09 21.77 13.13
C VAL A 206 12.90 21.21 11.71
N ASP A 207 13.47 21.87 10.71
CA ASP A 207 13.43 21.38 9.32
C ASP A 207 13.97 19.95 9.23
N ILE A 208 13.29 19.09 8.49
CA ILE A 208 13.63 17.67 8.33
C ILE A 208 15.07 17.46 7.81
N ASP A 209 15.59 18.38 7.03
CA ASP A 209 16.95 18.32 6.50
C ASP A 209 18.01 18.71 7.55
N GLU A 210 17.63 19.50 8.57
CA GLU A 210 18.49 19.95 9.68
C GLU A 210 18.31 19.08 10.94
N PHE A 211 17.25 18.30 11.04
CA PHE A 211 16.94 17.50 12.22
C PHE A 211 17.96 16.37 12.41
N GLU A 212 18.52 16.28 13.62
CA GLU A 212 19.48 15.25 14.02
C GLU A 212 18.75 13.94 14.40
N PHE A 213 18.48 13.11 13.40
CA PHE A 213 17.84 11.83 13.62
C PHE A 213 18.68 10.88 14.48
N PRO A 214 18.08 10.24 15.51
CA PRO A 214 18.76 9.23 16.32
C PRO A 214 18.93 7.91 15.56
N ASP A 215 19.84 7.03 16.03
CA ASP A 215 20.00 5.68 15.45
C ASP A 215 18.89 4.73 15.88
N THR A 216 18.23 5.02 17.00
CA THR A 216 17.08 4.29 17.54
C THR A 216 16.07 5.28 18.11
N GLY A 217 14.79 4.94 18.17
CA GLY A 217 13.82 5.85 18.81
C GLY A 217 12.38 5.66 18.33
N THR A 218 11.55 6.55 18.84
CA THR A 218 10.11 6.57 18.56
C THR A 218 9.70 7.92 18.00
N VAL A 219 9.03 7.92 16.84
CA VAL A 219 8.39 9.12 16.28
C VAL A 219 6.91 9.12 16.60
N ILE A 220 6.40 10.21 17.16
CA ILE A 220 4.99 10.43 17.38
C ILE A 220 4.38 11.03 16.09
N VAL A 221 3.33 10.40 15.61
CA VAL A 221 2.59 10.78 14.40
C VAL A 221 1.15 11.08 14.81
N GLY A 222 0.76 12.34 14.70
CA GLY A 222 -0.49 12.83 15.23
C GLY A 222 -1.70 12.65 14.31
N SER A 223 -2.87 12.94 14.86
CA SER A 223 -4.17 12.91 14.19
C SER A 223 -4.22 13.82 12.95
N GLU A 224 -5.05 13.43 11.98
CA GLU A 224 -5.19 14.11 10.68
C GLU A 224 -5.69 15.56 10.82
N GLU A 225 -6.50 15.83 11.83
CA GLU A 225 -7.16 17.13 12.01
C GLU A 225 -6.49 17.99 13.09
N LEU A 226 -6.02 17.36 14.17
CA LEU A 226 -5.55 18.06 15.36
C LEU A 226 -4.02 18.01 15.52
N GLY A 227 -3.32 17.21 14.71
CA GLY A 227 -1.89 16.97 14.87
C GLY A 227 -1.61 16.08 16.08
N VAL A 228 -0.40 16.20 16.61
CA VAL A 228 0.07 15.47 17.81
C VAL A 228 -0.62 16.05 19.06
N SER A 229 -1.05 15.18 19.98
CA SER A 229 -1.69 15.58 21.23
C SER A 229 -0.76 16.45 22.10
N PRO A 230 -1.33 17.27 23.02
CA PRO A 230 -0.52 18.06 23.95
C PRO A 230 0.45 17.19 24.78
N GLU A 231 0.00 16.01 25.19
CA GLU A 231 0.80 15.01 25.92
C GLU A 231 1.93 14.48 25.04
N GLY A 232 1.65 14.20 23.74
CA GLY A 232 2.63 13.78 22.76
C GLY A 232 3.68 14.82 22.48
N LEU A 233 3.25 16.08 22.33
CA LEU A 233 4.17 17.21 22.17
C LEU A 233 5.05 17.40 23.40
N SER A 234 4.49 17.27 24.61
CA SER A 234 5.25 17.36 25.85
C SER A 234 6.29 16.24 25.97
N ALA A 235 5.92 15.00 25.58
CA ALA A 235 6.85 13.87 25.55
C ALA A 235 7.99 14.10 24.57
N ALA A 236 7.70 14.57 23.36
CA ALA A 236 8.70 14.91 22.36
C ALA A 236 9.62 16.03 22.81
N ASP A 237 9.06 17.14 23.31
CA ASP A 237 9.81 18.32 23.76
C ASP A 237 10.73 18.00 24.96
N SER A 238 10.40 17.01 25.77
CA SER A 238 11.27 16.52 26.87
C SER A 238 12.42 15.63 26.38
N SER A 239 12.48 15.31 25.08
CA SER A 239 13.49 14.44 24.48
C SER A 239 14.16 15.11 23.27
N LEU A 240 13.79 14.79 22.03
CA LEU A 240 14.43 15.35 20.83
C LEU A 240 13.62 16.48 20.17
N GLY A 241 12.45 16.82 20.70
CA GLY A 241 11.61 17.87 20.15
C GLY A 241 10.82 17.45 18.92
N ARG A 242 10.65 18.38 18.00
CA ARG A 242 9.74 18.25 16.85
C ARG A 242 10.50 18.41 15.55
N VAL A 243 10.15 17.58 14.57
CA VAL A 243 10.65 17.68 13.19
C VAL A 243 9.50 18.10 12.27
N SER A 244 9.78 18.98 11.33
CA SER A 244 8.82 19.53 10.39
C SER A 244 9.25 19.31 8.94
N ILE A 245 8.28 19.02 8.08
CA ILE A 245 8.49 18.95 6.63
C ILE A 245 8.03 20.28 6.03
N PRO A 246 8.92 21.06 5.39
CA PRO A 246 8.52 22.32 4.77
C PRO A 246 7.54 22.09 3.62
N THR A 247 6.48 22.88 3.58
CA THR A 247 5.48 22.86 2.51
C THR A 247 5.45 24.21 1.81
N TYR A 248 5.39 24.20 0.47
CA TYR A 248 5.50 25.41 -0.37
C TYR A 248 4.19 25.74 -1.08
N GLY A 249 3.17 24.91 -0.93
CA GLY A 249 1.86 25.10 -1.53
C GLY A 249 0.88 25.86 -0.64
N ALA A 250 -0.33 26.10 -1.12
CA ALA A 250 -1.40 26.75 -0.37
C ALA A 250 -1.95 25.92 0.81
N LYS A 251 -1.75 24.60 0.79
CA LYS A 251 -2.09 23.70 1.90
C LYS A 251 -0.99 23.74 2.94
N GLY A 252 -1.35 24.00 4.21
CA GLY A 252 -0.39 24.06 5.32
C GLY A 252 0.05 22.70 5.88
N SER A 253 -0.50 21.60 5.37
CA SER A 253 -0.17 20.25 5.86
C SER A 253 -0.23 19.20 4.77
N LEU A 254 0.51 18.11 4.94
CA LEU A 254 0.45 16.90 4.13
C LEU A 254 -0.51 15.88 4.75
N ASN A 255 -0.95 14.90 3.95
CA ASN A 255 -1.55 13.70 4.52
C ASN A 255 -0.56 13.03 5.47
N VAL A 256 -1.04 12.60 6.63
CA VAL A 256 -0.20 12.08 7.72
C VAL A 256 0.65 10.88 7.30
N SER A 257 0.10 9.95 6.51
CA SER A 257 0.86 8.78 6.05
C SER A 257 1.91 9.14 4.99
N VAL A 258 1.68 10.21 4.20
CA VAL A 258 2.66 10.76 3.25
C VAL A 258 3.79 11.44 4.02
N ALA A 259 3.45 12.30 4.98
CA ALA A 259 4.43 12.95 5.84
C ALA A 259 5.32 11.93 6.57
N TYR A 260 4.72 10.90 7.15
CA TYR A 260 5.44 9.79 7.78
C TYR A 260 6.38 9.09 6.79
N GLY A 261 5.96 8.84 5.55
CA GLY A 261 6.81 8.22 4.53
C GLY A 261 8.04 9.06 4.18
N ILE A 262 7.88 10.38 4.05
CA ILE A 262 9.00 11.31 3.81
C ILE A 262 9.98 11.29 4.99
N LEU A 263 9.46 11.36 6.21
CA LEU A 263 10.26 11.29 7.43
C LEU A 263 11.07 9.99 7.50
N MET A 264 10.42 8.83 7.32
CA MET A 264 11.08 7.54 7.40
C MET A 264 12.18 7.37 6.36
N ASN A 265 11.98 7.88 5.15
CA ASN A 265 13.02 7.88 4.12
C ASN A 265 14.26 8.64 4.60
N ARG A 266 14.09 9.83 5.16
CA ARG A 266 15.20 10.64 5.69
C ARG A 266 15.88 10.00 6.90
N TRP A 267 15.07 9.47 7.83
CA TRP A 267 15.59 8.85 9.04
C TRP A 267 16.45 7.61 8.73
N VAL A 268 15.91 6.69 7.92
CA VAL A 268 16.64 5.47 7.55
C VAL A 268 17.87 5.78 6.70
N GLU A 269 17.81 6.77 5.79
CA GLU A 269 18.97 7.22 5.02
C GLU A 269 20.11 7.69 5.95
N LYS A 270 19.81 8.46 6.98
CA LYS A 270 20.81 8.91 7.99
C LYS A 270 21.41 7.72 8.75
N ILE A 271 20.60 6.74 9.17
CA ILE A 271 21.08 5.52 9.82
C ILE A 271 22.02 4.74 8.89
N MET A 272 21.62 4.56 7.62
CA MET A 272 22.43 3.81 6.66
C MET A 272 23.77 4.50 6.35
N ARG A 273 23.79 5.79 6.19
CA ARG A 273 25.03 6.56 5.97
C ARG A 273 26.02 6.40 7.12
N ARG A 274 25.55 6.40 8.39
CA ARG A 274 26.40 6.20 9.57
C ARG A 274 26.98 4.78 9.67
N LYS A 275 26.28 3.76 9.17
CA LYS A 275 26.75 2.36 9.17
C LYS A 275 27.78 2.05 8.08
N HIS A 276 27.90 2.89 7.07
CA HIS A 276 28.82 2.72 5.96
C HIS A 276 30.10 3.61 6.07
N VAL A 277 30.23 4.35 7.16
CA VAL A 277 31.45 5.09 7.57
C VAL A 277 32.14 4.30 8.67
#